data_f75462f39c9b17f0c4438e2a02c75ba1
#
_entry.id   f75462f39c9b17f0c4438e2a02c75ba1
#
_cell.length_a   1.000
_cell.length_b   1.000
_cell.length_c   1.000
_cell.angle_alpha   90.00
_cell.angle_beta   90.00
_cell.angle_gamma   90.00
#
_symmetry.space_group_name_H-M   'P 1'
#
loop_
_entity.id
_entity.type
_entity.pdbx_description
1 polymer ?
#
loop_
_entity_poly.entity_id
_entity_poly.type
_entity_poly.pdbx_seq_one_letter_code
_entity_poly.pdbx_strand_id
1 'polypeptide(L)'
;WREEYDRGTRRKPGQFSQGSGTTPTLIGPDYVAITDNSEPRMNVLVYRRQASVAGNRLVCRVPVFEEGASATENSLIAFGNSIIVENNYGYPRAVHFIGKLSTPGMARIDVSPDGQCETLWNADIIVPLVVSKYSAKSGMAYTYAKDRAGWYFNGLSGATGKTVFSKKVGEDELKFNNHYSGIAIGPDGSAYVGTLGGIIRLAGDYYNPGK
;
A
#
# COMPACT_ATOMS: atom_id res chain seq x y z
N TRP A 1 1.81 16.12 -19.77
CA TRP A 1 3.13 15.53 -20.01
C TRP A 1 3.10 14.00 -20.00
N ARG A 2 4.12 13.36 -20.52
CA ARG A 2 4.25 11.91 -20.60
C ARG A 2 5.69 11.55 -20.24
N GLU A 3 5.84 10.53 -19.40
CA GLU A 3 7.12 9.91 -19.04
C GLU A 3 7.05 8.40 -19.26
N GLU A 4 8.14 7.83 -19.67
CA GLU A 4 8.27 6.38 -19.79
C GLU A 4 8.81 5.82 -18.46
N TYR A 5 8.40 4.60 -18.13
CA TYR A 5 8.91 3.86 -16.99
C TYR A 5 9.19 2.40 -17.36
N ASP A 6 9.97 1.72 -16.57
CA ASP A 6 10.29 0.32 -16.81
C ASP A 6 9.10 -0.58 -16.50
N ARG A 7 8.51 -1.17 -17.55
CA ARG A 7 7.38 -2.10 -17.45
C ARG A 7 7.80 -3.51 -17.03
N GLY A 8 9.11 -3.78 -16.90
CA GLY A 8 9.65 -5.12 -16.77
C GLY A 8 9.49 -5.95 -18.05
N THR A 9 10.03 -7.16 -18.02
CA THR A 9 9.99 -8.08 -19.18
C THR A 9 8.78 -9.00 -19.18
N ARG A 10 8.07 -9.11 -18.03
CA ARG A 10 6.96 -10.02 -17.81
C ARG A 10 5.94 -9.49 -16.81
N ARG A 11 4.78 -10.11 -16.79
CA ARG A 11 3.83 -10.01 -15.70
C ARG A 11 4.37 -10.82 -14.49
N LYS A 12 4.57 -10.14 -13.37
CA LYS A 12 5.01 -10.78 -12.13
C LYS A 12 3.86 -11.49 -11.41
N PRO A 13 4.13 -12.51 -10.57
CA PRO A 13 3.11 -13.11 -9.71
C PRO A 13 2.42 -12.06 -8.84
N GLY A 14 1.09 -12.02 -8.88
CA GLY A 14 0.28 -11.03 -8.17
C GLY A 14 -0.25 -9.90 -9.05
N GLN A 15 0.25 -9.76 -10.27
CA GLN A 15 -0.17 -8.70 -11.19
C GLN A 15 -1.28 -9.13 -12.15
N PHE A 16 -2.17 -8.21 -12.51
CA PHE A 16 -3.16 -8.39 -13.58
C PHE A 16 -2.57 -8.21 -14.96
N SER A 17 -1.69 -7.22 -15.12
CA SER A 17 -1.04 -6.88 -16.36
C SER A 17 0.46 -6.64 -16.16
N GLN A 18 1.21 -6.59 -17.25
CA GLN A 18 2.61 -6.18 -17.23
C GLN A 18 2.70 -4.67 -17.05
N GLY A 19 3.49 -4.21 -16.12
CA GLY A 19 3.71 -2.80 -15.84
C GLY A 19 3.25 -2.38 -14.45
N SER A 20 2.91 -1.11 -14.27
CA SER A 20 2.40 -0.58 -13.02
C SER A 20 0.89 -0.72 -12.92
N GLY A 21 0.39 -1.32 -11.85
CA GLY A 21 -1.02 -1.31 -11.48
C GLY A 21 -1.43 -0.12 -10.61
N THR A 22 -0.44 0.66 -10.14
CA THR A 22 -0.68 1.76 -9.20
C THR A 22 -1.32 2.97 -9.86
N THR A 23 -2.35 3.53 -9.22
CA THR A 23 -2.86 4.85 -9.58
C THR A 23 -1.82 5.92 -9.23
N PRO A 24 -1.57 6.92 -10.10
CA PRO A 24 -0.69 8.03 -9.75
C PRO A 24 -1.15 8.74 -8.48
N THR A 25 -0.26 8.81 -7.50
CA THR A 25 -0.55 9.35 -6.16
C THR A 25 0.15 10.68 -5.97
N LEU A 26 -0.62 11.74 -5.65
CA LEU A 26 -0.07 13.07 -5.42
C LEU A 26 0.61 13.16 -4.06
N ILE A 27 1.79 13.80 -4.02
CA ILE A 27 2.60 14.01 -2.82
C ILE A 27 2.80 15.52 -2.67
N GLY A 28 2.21 16.10 -1.65
CA GLY A 28 2.24 17.54 -1.46
C GLY A 28 1.81 18.31 -2.72
N PRO A 29 2.26 19.55 -2.90
CA PRO A 29 1.93 20.35 -4.07
C PRO A 29 2.78 20.03 -5.31
N ASP A 30 3.93 19.39 -5.17
CA ASP A 30 4.98 19.39 -6.18
C ASP A 30 5.22 18.05 -6.87
N TYR A 31 4.79 16.94 -6.26
CA TYR A 31 5.18 15.63 -6.74
C TYR A 31 3.99 14.72 -7.04
N VAL A 32 4.26 13.71 -7.85
CA VAL A 32 3.39 12.56 -8.11
C VAL A 32 4.24 11.29 -8.14
N ALA A 33 3.74 10.23 -7.56
CA ALA A 33 4.43 8.93 -7.55
C ALA A 33 3.60 7.84 -8.20
N ILE A 34 4.32 6.88 -8.78
CA ILE A 34 3.84 5.57 -9.20
C ILE A 34 4.88 4.52 -8.80
N THR A 35 4.56 3.25 -8.97
CA THR A 35 5.59 2.20 -9.00
C THR A 35 5.93 1.84 -10.44
N ASP A 36 7.10 1.27 -10.66
CA ASP A 36 7.45 0.58 -11.91
C ASP A 36 7.28 -0.94 -11.76
N ASN A 37 7.72 -1.67 -12.77
CA ASN A 37 7.76 -3.14 -12.75
C ASN A 37 9.16 -3.68 -13.04
N SER A 38 10.19 -2.89 -12.75
CA SER A 38 11.59 -3.24 -12.99
C SER A 38 11.97 -4.59 -12.40
N GLU A 39 12.95 -5.22 -13.02
CA GLU A 39 13.60 -6.44 -12.53
C GLU A 39 15.07 -6.14 -12.25
N PRO A 40 15.66 -6.75 -11.22
CA PRO A 40 15.11 -7.78 -10.34
C PRO A 40 14.20 -7.25 -9.22
N ARG A 41 14.06 -5.92 -9.04
CA ARG A 41 13.31 -5.26 -7.98
C ARG A 41 12.50 -4.10 -8.53
N MET A 42 11.23 -3.99 -8.09
CA MET A 42 10.41 -2.83 -8.42
C MET A 42 10.88 -1.57 -7.67
N ASN A 43 10.56 -0.41 -8.23
CA ASN A 43 10.85 0.87 -7.60
C ASN A 43 9.58 1.70 -7.41
N VAL A 44 9.63 2.59 -6.42
CA VAL A 44 8.78 3.78 -6.36
C VAL A 44 9.45 4.88 -7.15
N LEU A 45 8.72 5.47 -8.09
CA LEU A 45 9.17 6.57 -8.95
C LEU A 45 8.46 7.84 -8.52
N VAL A 46 9.21 8.90 -8.26
CA VAL A 46 8.67 10.21 -7.90
C VAL A 46 8.98 11.19 -9.00
N TYR A 47 7.97 11.92 -9.47
CA TYR A 47 8.09 12.89 -10.56
C TYR A 47 7.61 14.27 -10.12
N ARG A 48 8.20 15.33 -10.68
CA ARG A 48 7.65 16.69 -10.62
C ARG A 48 6.34 16.75 -11.42
N ARG A 49 5.26 17.25 -10.82
CA ARG A 49 3.93 17.25 -11.45
C ARG A 49 3.61 18.49 -12.27
N GLN A 50 4.42 19.54 -12.21
CA GLN A 50 4.23 20.79 -12.97
C GLN A 50 4.15 20.48 -14.47
N ALA A 51 3.39 21.29 -15.22
CA ALA A 51 3.22 21.14 -16.67
C ALA A 51 4.55 21.19 -17.40
N SER A 52 5.44 22.11 -17.00
CA SER A 52 6.79 22.24 -17.50
C SER A 52 7.80 22.20 -16.36
N VAL A 53 8.93 21.55 -16.55
CA VAL A 53 10.04 21.49 -15.60
C VAL A 53 11.36 21.75 -16.33
N ALA A 54 12.26 22.45 -15.67
CA ALA A 54 13.64 22.54 -16.14
C ALA A 54 14.38 21.26 -15.76
N GLY A 55 15.01 20.61 -16.74
CA GLY A 55 15.76 19.38 -16.53
C GLY A 55 14.87 18.12 -16.38
N ASN A 56 15.35 17.16 -15.61
CA ASN A 56 14.71 15.86 -15.46
C ASN A 56 13.42 15.95 -14.60
N ARG A 57 12.33 15.38 -15.10
CA ARG A 57 11.07 15.27 -14.36
C ARG A 57 11.15 14.23 -13.26
N LEU A 58 11.84 13.12 -13.51
CA LEU A 58 12.08 12.09 -12.49
C LEU A 58 12.96 12.68 -11.39
N VAL A 59 12.41 12.73 -10.19
CA VAL A 59 13.08 13.23 -8.96
C VAL A 59 13.94 12.14 -8.37
N CYS A 60 13.34 10.98 -8.14
CA CYS A 60 14.05 9.82 -7.60
C CYS A 60 13.40 8.50 -8.04
N ARG A 61 14.21 7.46 -7.90
CA ARG A 61 13.83 6.05 -8.06
C ARG A 61 14.30 5.30 -6.82
N VAL A 62 13.36 4.74 -6.06
CA VAL A 62 13.66 4.03 -4.81
C VAL A 62 13.29 2.56 -4.96
N PRO A 63 14.27 1.64 -4.96
CA PRO A 63 13.99 0.21 -5.01
C PRO A 63 13.34 -0.24 -3.69
N VAL A 64 12.28 -1.06 -3.79
CA VAL A 64 11.52 -1.55 -2.64
C VAL A 64 11.37 -3.06 -2.66
N PHE A 65 11.33 -3.65 -1.45
CA PHE A 65 11.17 -5.07 -1.17
C PHE A 65 12.34 -5.94 -1.65
N GLU A 66 12.16 -7.25 -1.72
CA GLU A 66 13.21 -8.19 -2.08
C GLU A 66 13.36 -8.35 -3.59
N GLU A 67 14.56 -8.68 -4.03
CA GLU A 67 14.84 -9.02 -5.42
C GLU A 67 14.11 -10.29 -5.82
N GLY A 68 13.51 -10.28 -7.01
CA GLY A 68 12.72 -11.40 -7.52
C GLY A 68 11.35 -11.59 -6.85
N ALA A 69 11.03 -10.82 -5.79
CA ALA A 69 9.80 -10.97 -4.99
C ALA A 69 9.10 -9.64 -4.70
N SER A 70 9.11 -8.73 -5.66
CA SER A 70 8.52 -7.39 -5.54
C SER A 70 7.57 -7.07 -6.69
N ALA A 71 6.32 -6.72 -6.36
CA ALA A 71 5.29 -6.23 -7.29
C ALA A 71 4.19 -5.53 -6.51
N THR A 72 3.49 -4.58 -7.12
CA THR A 72 2.27 -4.01 -6.54
C THR A 72 1.24 -3.66 -7.61
N GLU A 73 -0.03 -3.84 -7.26
CA GLU A 73 -1.21 -3.40 -8.00
C GLU A 73 -1.97 -2.32 -7.22
N ASN A 74 -1.64 -2.14 -5.94
CA ASN A 74 -2.31 -1.19 -5.08
C ASN A 74 -1.79 0.24 -5.28
N SER A 75 -2.70 1.20 -5.17
CA SER A 75 -2.33 2.62 -5.13
C SER A 75 -1.49 2.91 -3.90
N LEU A 76 -0.53 3.81 -4.06
CA LEU A 76 0.30 4.30 -2.96
C LEU A 76 -0.54 5.14 -1.98
N ILE A 77 -0.08 5.24 -0.74
CA ILE A 77 -0.61 6.18 0.24
C ILE A 77 0.35 7.35 0.33
N ALA A 78 -0.16 8.59 0.28
CA ALA A 78 0.67 9.77 0.50
C ALA A 78 0.15 10.62 1.67
N PHE A 79 1.06 11.17 2.46
CA PHE A 79 0.77 12.14 3.51
C PHE A 79 2.00 13.04 3.73
N GLY A 80 1.79 14.37 3.75
CA GLY A 80 2.93 15.29 3.70
C GLY A 80 3.82 14.99 2.48
N ASN A 81 5.10 14.77 2.72
CA ASN A 81 6.08 14.35 1.72
C ASN A 81 6.43 12.85 1.81
N SER A 82 5.58 12.07 2.43
CA SER A 82 5.78 10.63 2.63
C SER A 82 4.89 9.80 1.73
N ILE A 83 5.40 8.62 1.38
CA ILE A 83 4.71 7.60 0.60
C ILE A 83 4.78 6.29 1.36
N ILE A 84 3.68 5.55 1.41
CA ILE A 84 3.69 4.14 1.83
C ILE A 84 3.30 3.28 0.62
N VAL A 85 4.06 2.20 0.43
CA VAL A 85 3.88 1.20 -0.63
C VAL A 85 3.74 -0.20 -0.02
N GLU A 86 2.96 -1.05 -0.66
CA GLU A 86 2.68 -2.43 -0.24
C GLU A 86 3.17 -3.42 -1.29
N ASN A 87 3.57 -4.62 -0.86
CA ASN A 87 4.00 -5.71 -1.72
C ASN A 87 2.85 -6.69 -1.98
N ASN A 88 2.44 -6.83 -3.23
CA ASN A 88 1.42 -7.80 -3.63
C ASN A 88 2.00 -9.05 -4.34
N TYR A 89 3.33 -9.18 -4.39
CA TYR A 89 3.97 -10.28 -5.08
C TYR A 89 3.52 -11.64 -4.55
N GLY A 90 3.16 -12.52 -5.46
CA GLY A 90 2.73 -13.87 -5.12
C GLY A 90 1.25 -14.01 -4.76
N TYR A 91 0.45 -12.93 -4.78
CA TYR A 91 -0.99 -13.06 -4.63
C TYR A 91 -1.58 -13.75 -5.87
N PRO A 92 -2.24 -14.91 -5.71
CA PRO A 92 -2.94 -15.57 -6.81
C PRO A 92 -4.33 -14.97 -7.02
N ARG A 93 -5.17 -15.62 -7.79
CA ARG A 93 -6.61 -15.28 -7.80
C ARG A 93 -7.22 -15.54 -6.42
N ALA A 94 -8.24 -14.75 -6.04
CA ALA A 94 -8.86 -14.80 -4.72
C ALA A 94 -9.26 -16.21 -4.28
N VAL A 95 -9.89 -16.97 -5.17
CA VAL A 95 -10.33 -18.35 -4.92
C VAL A 95 -9.20 -19.35 -4.64
N HIS A 96 -7.96 -19.00 -4.99
CA HIS A 96 -6.78 -19.83 -4.79
C HIS A 96 -5.90 -19.35 -3.63
N PHE A 97 -6.36 -18.37 -2.83
CA PHE A 97 -5.56 -17.76 -1.78
C PHE A 97 -5.78 -18.37 -0.39
N ILE A 98 -6.83 -19.18 -0.22
CA ILE A 98 -7.05 -19.93 1.03
C ILE A 98 -5.85 -20.85 1.29
N GLY A 99 -5.31 -20.84 2.51
CA GLY A 99 -4.12 -21.57 2.90
C GLY A 99 -2.79 -21.04 2.36
N LYS A 100 -2.81 -19.93 1.60
CA LYS A 100 -1.62 -19.32 0.99
C LYS A 100 -1.34 -17.94 1.55
N LEU A 101 -0.10 -17.50 1.36
CA LEU A 101 0.37 -16.15 1.71
C LEU A 101 1.04 -15.53 0.49
N SER A 102 0.94 -14.21 0.36
CA SER A 102 1.78 -13.44 -0.55
C SER A 102 3.12 -13.11 0.12
N THR A 103 4.04 -12.55 -0.64
CA THR A 103 5.30 -12.05 -0.08
C THR A 103 5.02 -10.85 0.83
N PRO A 104 5.59 -10.81 2.03
CA PRO A 104 5.42 -9.67 2.92
C PRO A 104 6.09 -8.42 2.36
N GLY A 105 5.71 -7.28 2.88
CA GLY A 105 6.37 -6.00 2.62
C GLY A 105 5.42 -4.83 2.65
N MET A 106 5.76 -3.85 3.48
CA MET A 106 5.21 -2.50 3.48
C MET A 106 6.36 -1.56 3.78
N ALA A 107 6.51 -0.47 3.01
CA ALA A 107 7.64 0.44 3.16
C ALA A 107 7.17 1.88 3.14
N ARG A 108 7.84 2.74 3.93
CA ARG A 108 7.67 4.19 3.86
C ARG A 108 8.91 4.82 3.24
N ILE A 109 8.66 5.70 2.28
CA ILE A 109 9.64 6.52 1.59
C ILE A 109 9.30 7.98 1.86
N ASP A 110 10.28 8.76 2.27
CA ASP A 110 10.16 10.21 2.43
C ASP A 110 10.89 10.94 1.32
N VAL A 111 10.27 12.01 0.82
CA VAL A 111 10.82 12.91 -0.19
C VAL A 111 11.22 14.21 0.52
N SER A 112 12.50 14.52 0.55
CA SER A 112 12.99 15.75 1.14
C SER A 112 12.74 16.96 0.23
N PRO A 113 12.79 18.20 0.75
CA PRO A 113 12.59 19.42 -0.05
C PRO A 113 13.56 19.60 -1.21
N ASP A 114 14.76 19.08 -1.11
CA ASP A 114 15.79 19.09 -2.18
C ASP A 114 15.63 17.94 -3.19
N GLY A 115 14.60 17.10 -3.02
CA GLY A 115 14.28 16.01 -3.93
C GLY A 115 15.06 14.72 -3.68
N GLN A 116 15.71 14.58 -2.52
CA GLN A 116 16.27 13.29 -2.12
C GLN A 116 15.14 12.38 -1.59
N CYS A 117 15.28 11.10 -1.85
CA CYS A 117 14.29 10.11 -1.38
C CYS A 117 15.00 9.02 -0.59
N GLU A 118 14.45 8.71 0.57
CA GLU A 118 15.00 7.65 1.41
C GLU A 118 13.90 6.73 1.94
N THR A 119 14.23 5.46 2.12
CA THR A 119 13.34 4.51 2.80
C THR A 119 13.50 4.68 4.30
N LEU A 120 12.45 5.20 4.96
CA LEU A 120 12.47 5.45 6.39
C LEU A 120 12.30 4.18 7.21
N TRP A 121 11.43 3.27 6.74
CA TRP A 121 11.25 1.95 7.35
C TRP A 121 10.69 0.93 6.35
N ASN A 122 10.97 -0.34 6.68
CA ASN A 122 10.33 -1.51 6.08
C ASN A 122 9.63 -2.30 7.18
N ALA A 123 8.43 -2.82 6.90
CA ALA A 123 7.66 -3.68 7.79
C ALA A 123 7.44 -5.04 7.12
N ASP A 124 7.75 -6.10 7.87
CA ASP A 124 7.53 -7.50 7.45
C ASP A 124 6.09 -7.90 7.77
N ILE A 125 5.15 -7.41 6.97
CA ILE A 125 3.71 -7.67 7.10
C ILE A 125 3.15 -8.10 5.76
N ILE A 126 2.27 -9.09 5.77
CA ILE A 126 1.58 -9.55 4.56
C ILE A 126 0.32 -8.73 4.38
N VAL A 127 0.34 -7.84 3.40
CA VAL A 127 -0.78 -6.99 2.98
C VAL A 127 -1.11 -7.35 1.54
N PRO A 128 -1.96 -8.37 1.31
CA PRO A 128 -2.06 -8.97 -0.01
C PRO A 128 -2.62 -8.02 -1.07
N LEU A 129 -3.64 -7.23 -0.73
CA LEU A 129 -4.43 -6.54 -1.75
C LEU A 129 -5.18 -5.29 -1.30
N VAL A 130 -5.11 -4.86 -0.07
CA VAL A 130 -5.87 -3.70 0.38
C VAL A 130 -5.22 -2.40 -0.11
N VAL A 131 -6.03 -1.41 -0.43
CA VAL A 131 -5.55 -0.02 -0.49
C VAL A 131 -5.66 0.56 0.91
N SER A 132 -4.56 0.53 1.64
CA SER A 132 -4.46 1.03 3.01
C SER A 132 -4.76 2.53 3.11
N LYS A 133 -4.98 3.02 4.32
CA LYS A 133 -5.26 4.44 4.59
C LYS A 133 -4.36 4.97 5.70
N TYR A 134 -3.95 6.22 5.57
CA TYR A 134 -3.25 6.93 6.62
C TYR A 134 -4.15 7.97 7.27
N SER A 135 -4.10 8.04 8.59
CA SER A 135 -4.76 9.10 9.36
C SER A 135 -3.73 10.00 10.00
N ALA A 136 -3.69 11.25 9.57
CA ALA A 136 -2.82 12.27 10.16
C ALA A 136 -3.17 12.52 11.64
N LYS A 137 -4.44 12.35 12.04
CA LYS A 137 -4.88 12.54 13.42
C LYS A 137 -4.29 11.51 14.37
N SER A 138 -4.21 10.25 13.96
CA SER A 138 -3.67 9.16 14.78
C SER A 138 -2.19 8.87 14.50
N GLY A 139 -1.63 9.39 13.41
CA GLY A 139 -0.28 9.07 12.96
C GLY A 139 -0.11 7.62 12.50
N MET A 140 -1.20 6.93 12.14
CA MET A 140 -1.18 5.51 11.80
C MET A 140 -1.57 5.24 10.35
N ALA A 141 -0.94 4.23 9.77
CA ALA A 141 -1.39 3.55 8.57
C ALA A 141 -2.30 2.38 8.97
N TYR A 142 -3.51 2.36 8.45
CA TYR A 142 -4.46 1.28 8.63
C TYR A 142 -4.41 0.34 7.43
N THR A 143 -4.24 -0.94 7.70
CA THR A 143 -4.14 -1.97 6.65
C THR A 143 -4.93 -3.22 6.98
N TYR A 144 -5.15 -4.04 5.96
CA TYR A 144 -5.85 -5.31 6.07
C TYR A 144 -4.88 -6.44 5.70
N ALA A 145 -4.37 -7.08 6.73
CA ALA A 145 -3.29 -8.06 6.64
C ALA A 145 -3.81 -9.49 6.71
N LYS A 146 -2.95 -10.43 6.33
CA LYS A 146 -3.24 -11.86 6.40
C LYS A 146 -2.05 -12.63 6.98
N ASP A 147 -2.36 -13.63 7.80
CA ASP A 147 -1.45 -14.70 8.18
C ASP A 147 -2.08 -16.09 7.94
N ARG A 148 -1.47 -17.15 8.47
CA ARG A 148 -2.01 -18.51 8.34
C ARG A 148 -3.30 -18.72 9.14
N ALA A 149 -3.54 -17.92 10.18
CA ALA A 149 -4.70 -18.04 11.04
C ALA A 149 -5.90 -17.20 10.57
N GLY A 150 -5.69 -16.32 9.57
CA GLY A 150 -6.80 -15.56 8.99
C GLY A 150 -6.47 -14.11 8.62
N TRP A 151 -7.49 -13.28 8.69
CA TRP A 151 -7.45 -11.89 8.27
C TRP A 151 -7.50 -10.93 9.45
N TYR A 152 -6.76 -9.84 9.34
CA TYR A 152 -6.56 -8.89 10.43
C TYR A 152 -6.67 -7.44 9.95
N PHE A 153 -7.32 -6.62 10.74
CA PHE A 153 -7.24 -5.17 10.61
C PHE A 153 -6.14 -4.66 11.52
N ASN A 154 -5.14 -4.01 10.96
CA ASN A 154 -3.96 -3.55 11.67
C ASN A 154 -3.81 -2.02 11.59
N GLY A 155 -3.29 -1.45 12.68
CA GLY A 155 -2.75 -0.10 12.69
C GLY A 155 -1.24 -0.15 12.85
N LEU A 156 -0.51 0.44 11.91
CA LEU A 156 0.94 0.58 11.97
C LEU A 156 1.30 2.03 12.28
N SER A 157 2.29 2.23 13.13
CA SER A 157 2.87 3.56 13.36
C SER A 157 3.43 4.11 12.03
N GLY A 158 2.93 5.25 11.58
CA GLY A 158 3.46 5.91 10.40
C GLY A 158 4.91 6.32 10.55
N ALA A 159 5.37 6.58 11.78
CA ALA A 159 6.74 6.97 12.06
C ALA A 159 7.73 5.79 12.01
N THR A 160 7.32 4.59 12.42
CA THR A 160 8.26 3.47 12.63
C THR A 160 7.92 2.20 11.86
N GLY A 161 6.75 2.11 11.23
CA GLY A 161 6.26 0.89 10.58
C GLY A 161 5.87 -0.24 11.55
N LYS A 162 6.04 -0.05 12.85
CA LYS A 162 5.69 -1.08 13.86
C LYS A 162 4.18 -1.19 14.00
N THR A 163 3.68 -2.42 14.11
CA THR A 163 2.27 -2.69 14.41
C THR A 163 1.94 -2.18 15.82
N VAL A 164 0.99 -1.27 15.91
CA VAL A 164 0.47 -0.69 17.16
C VAL A 164 -0.66 -1.55 17.71
N PHE A 165 -1.54 -2.02 16.82
CA PHE A 165 -2.57 -2.99 17.15
C PHE A 165 -2.84 -3.92 15.97
N SER A 166 -3.38 -5.09 16.29
CA SER A 166 -3.83 -6.09 15.32
C SER A 166 -5.13 -6.71 15.82
N LYS A 167 -6.18 -6.63 15.01
CA LYS A 167 -7.49 -7.17 15.34
C LYS A 167 -7.86 -8.24 14.32
N LYS A 168 -7.96 -9.50 14.76
CA LYS A 168 -8.50 -10.57 13.91
C LYS A 168 -9.95 -10.27 13.56
N VAL A 169 -10.26 -10.33 12.28
CA VAL A 169 -11.59 -10.01 11.74
C VAL A 169 -12.23 -11.18 11.01
N GLY A 170 -11.45 -12.20 10.70
CA GLY A 170 -11.95 -13.42 10.09
C GLY A 170 -10.93 -14.53 9.99
N GLU A 171 -11.43 -15.73 9.75
CA GLU A 171 -10.65 -16.91 9.47
C GLU A 171 -10.08 -16.86 8.05
N ASP A 172 -9.19 -17.80 7.70
CA ASP A 172 -8.66 -17.94 6.34
C ASP A 172 -9.71 -18.51 5.38
N GLU A 173 -10.76 -17.75 5.15
CA GLU A 173 -11.86 -18.09 4.28
C GLU A 173 -12.04 -17.04 3.16
N LEU A 174 -12.56 -17.48 2.03
CA LEU A 174 -12.75 -16.63 0.85
C LEU A 174 -13.63 -15.39 1.14
N LYS A 175 -14.64 -15.53 1.98
CA LYS A 175 -15.55 -14.42 2.34
C LYS A 175 -14.85 -13.25 3.02
N PHE A 176 -13.71 -13.47 3.69
CA PHE A 176 -12.91 -12.41 4.31
C PHE A 176 -11.83 -11.83 3.41
N ASN A 177 -11.62 -12.40 2.22
CA ASN A 177 -10.69 -11.85 1.25
C ASN A 177 -11.16 -10.49 0.75
N ASN A 178 -10.35 -9.48 0.91
CA ASN A 178 -10.68 -8.10 0.59
C ASN A 178 -10.59 -7.76 -0.92
N HIS A 179 -9.82 -8.50 -1.69
CA HIS A 179 -9.74 -8.48 -3.16
C HIS A 179 -9.73 -7.07 -3.78
N TYR A 180 -8.71 -6.28 -3.48
CA TYR A 180 -8.47 -4.89 -3.96
C TYR A 180 -9.43 -3.82 -3.43
N SER A 181 -10.30 -4.12 -2.48
CA SER A 181 -11.13 -3.11 -1.87
C SER A 181 -10.31 -2.19 -0.97
N GLY A 182 -10.56 -0.89 -1.03
CA GLY A 182 -9.95 0.08 -0.13
C GLY A 182 -10.54 0.05 1.27
N ILE A 183 -9.78 0.54 2.24
CA ILE A 183 -10.29 0.90 3.56
C ILE A 183 -10.96 2.27 3.48
N ALA A 184 -12.12 2.43 4.08
CA ALA A 184 -12.76 3.72 4.32
C ALA A 184 -12.77 4.01 5.82
N ILE A 185 -12.48 5.25 6.20
CA ILE A 185 -12.57 5.72 7.59
C ILE A 185 -13.76 6.66 7.66
N GLY A 186 -14.74 6.33 8.51
CA GLY A 186 -15.92 7.15 8.74
C GLY A 186 -15.64 8.35 9.65
N PRO A 187 -16.54 9.36 9.68
CA PRO A 187 -16.40 10.53 10.53
C PRO A 187 -16.45 10.20 12.03
N ASP A 188 -17.08 9.08 12.38
CA ASP A 188 -17.14 8.50 13.72
C ASP A 188 -15.87 7.73 14.11
N GLY A 189 -14.86 7.68 13.24
CA GLY A 189 -13.65 6.89 13.45
C GLY A 189 -13.81 5.41 13.17
N SER A 190 -14.98 4.94 12.76
CA SER A 190 -15.15 3.54 12.31
C SER A 190 -14.38 3.29 11.04
N ALA A 191 -13.78 2.11 10.92
CA ALA A 191 -13.19 1.64 9.68
C ALA A 191 -14.12 0.65 8.98
N TYR A 192 -14.13 0.73 7.64
CA TYR A 192 -14.91 -0.16 6.78
C TYR A 192 -13.98 -0.83 5.78
N VAL A 193 -14.09 -2.14 5.67
CA VAL A 193 -13.32 -2.95 4.71
C VAL A 193 -14.28 -3.79 3.90
N GLY A 194 -14.30 -3.58 2.58
CA GLY A 194 -15.03 -4.45 1.67
C GLY A 194 -14.32 -5.80 1.54
N THR A 195 -15.09 -6.87 1.51
CA THR A 195 -14.61 -8.23 1.29
C THR A 195 -15.52 -8.95 0.31
N LEU A 196 -15.11 -10.12 -0.18
CA LEU A 196 -15.95 -10.92 -1.08
C LEU A 196 -17.25 -11.40 -0.40
N GLY A 197 -17.28 -11.48 0.92
CA GLY A 197 -18.48 -11.84 1.68
C GLY A 197 -19.35 -10.67 2.14
N GLY A 198 -18.91 -9.41 1.90
CA GLY A 198 -19.66 -8.23 2.32
C GLY A 198 -18.78 -7.11 2.84
N ILE A 199 -19.18 -6.44 3.92
CA ILE A 199 -18.46 -5.32 4.52
C ILE A 199 -18.19 -5.64 5.99
N ILE A 200 -16.93 -5.46 6.40
CA ILE A 200 -16.53 -5.49 7.81
C ILE A 200 -16.51 -4.06 8.32
N ARG A 201 -17.22 -3.79 9.41
CA ARG A 201 -17.14 -2.55 10.16
C ARG A 201 -16.36 -2.78 11.45
N LEU A 202 -15.37 -1.95 11.71
CA LEU A 202 -14.67 -1.89 12.98
C LEU A 202 -14.98 -0.53 13.62
N ALA A 203 -15.54 -0.56 14.80
CA ALA A 203 -15.78 0.64 15.62
C ALA A 203 -14.88 0.56 16.85
N GLY A 204 -14.30 1.68 17.24
CA GLY A 204 -13.60 1.79 18.52
C GLY A 204 -14.60 2.01 19.65
N ASP A 205 -14.27 1.50 20.83
CA ASP A 205 -15.08 1.68 22.04
C ASP A 205 -15.14 3.14 22.53
N TYR A 206 -14.41 4.04 21.88
CA TYR A 206 -14.28 5.47 22.29
C TYR A 206 -15.33 6.39 21.67
N TYR A 207 -16.13 5.92 20.74
CA TYR A 207 -17.21 6.73 20.18
C TYR A 207 -18.57 6.22 20.69
N ASN A 208 -18.98 6.78 21.81
CA ASN A 208 -20.37 6.71 22.28
C ASN A 208 -21.04 8.06 22.01
N PRO A 209 -21.84 8.21 20.92
CA PRO A 209 -22.48 9.49 20.60
C PRO A 209 -23.58 9.88 21.59
N GLY A 210 -23.75 9.16 22.69
CA GLY A 210 -24.80 9.33 23.69
C GLY A 210 -24.30 9.52 25.12
N LYS A 211 -23.01 9.82 25.35
CA LYS A 211 -22.52 10.29 26.65
C LYS A 211 -21.88 11.62 26.57
#